data_ff51e0a4ad9d9ac1e00f11dbc4770b42
#
_entry.id   ff51e0a4ad9d9ac1e00f11dbc4770b42
#
_cell.length_a   1.000
_cell.length_b   1.000
_cell.length_c   1.000
_cell.angle_alpha   90.00
_cell.angle_beta   90.00
_cell.angle_gamma   90.00
#
_symmetry.space_group_name_H-M   'P 1'
#
loop_
_entity.id
_entity.type
_entity.pdbx_description
1 polymer ?
#
loop_
_entity_poly.entity_id
_entity_poly.type
_entity_poly.pdbx_seq_one_letter_code
_entity_poly.pdbx_strand_id
1 'polypeptide(L)'
;MKPTCSTTGGAPATAGTPEKFNTCTISWGSLGSIWGNAGKAKPIVTIYIHLTRYTNEFLRSNELFTVSFFPEEHRKDLAILGKLSGRDCDKVAKTSLTPEFTDGTVTFKEATTVLVCRRLYHAPMLKENIDPEIVSEIYPDRDAHDIFIGEIMKIIDRK
;
A
#
# COMPACT_ATOMS: atom_id res chain seq x y z
N MET A 1 2.39 -24.38 -10.67
CA MET A 1 3.21 -23.16 -10.73
C MET A 1 2.97 -22.38 -9.45
N LYS A 2 3.91 -22.37 -8.50
CA LYS A 2 3.78 -21.55 -7.29
C LYS A 2 3.94 -20.10 -7.72
N PRO A 3 3.03 -19.19 -7.35
CA PRO A 3 3.29 -17.77 -7.56
C PRO A 3 4.47 -17.39 -6.66
N THR A 4 5.63 -17.25 -7.26
CA THR A 4 6.81 -16.71 -6.58
C THR A 4 6.70 -15.18 -6.52
N CYS A 5 5.67 -14.69 -5.86
CA CYS A 5 5.75 -13.37 -5.28
C CYS A 5 6.30 -13.55 -3.86
N SER A 6 7.59 -13.80 -3.74
CA SER A 6 8.26 -13.74 -2.45
C SER A 6 8.38 -12.25 -2.07
N THR A 7 7.31 -11.72 -1.50
CA THR A 7 7.31 -10.39 -0.88
C THR A 7 8.04 -10.46 0.46
N THR A 8 9.28 -10.93 0.45
CA THR A 8 10.12 -10.92 1.67
C THR A 8 10.52 -9.51 2.10
N GLY A 9 10.10 -8.48 1.37
CA GLY A 9 10.40 -7.08 1.66
C GLY A 9 9.18 -6.16 1.80
N GLY A 10 7.98 -6.61 1.44
CA GLY A 10 6.80 -5.74 1.38
C GLY A 10 6.80 -4.79 0.16
N ALA A 11 5.75 -3.98 0.04
CA ALA A 11 5.61 -2.96 -0.98
C ALA A 11 5.15 -1.64 -0.35
N PRO A 12 5.74 -0.49 -0.67
CA PRO A 12 5.22 0.80 -0.25
C PRO A 12 3.85 1.11 -0.86
N ALA A 13 2.89 1.46 0.01
CA ALA A 13 1.67 2.15 -0.37
C ALA A 13 1.86 3.64 -0.12
N THR A 14 1.60 4.46 -1.13
CA THR A 14 1.88 5.90 -1.11
C THR A 14 0.66 6.69 -1.59
N ALA A 15 0.29 7.73 -0.87
CA ALA A 15 -0.78 8.63 -1.24
C ALA A 15 -0.46 10.08 -0.86
N GLY A 16 -1.07 11.02 -1.58
CA GLY A 16 -0.92 12.45 -1.35
C GLY A 16 -0.61 13.23 -2.61
N THR A 17 -0.17 14.46 -2.39
CA THR A 17 0.18 15.43 -3.44
C THR A 17 1.68 15.73 -3.42
N PRO A 18 2.21 16.44 -4.44
CA PRO A 18 3.62 16.88 -4.42
C PRO A 18 4.01 17.65 -3.16
N GLU A 19 3.10 18.45 -2.63
CA GLU A 19 3.34 19.28 -1.46
C GLU A 19 3.25 18.50 -0.16
N LYS A 20 2.42 17.46 -0.14
CA LYS A 20 2.20 16.64 1.06
C LYS A 20 1.77 15.22 0.71
N PHE A 21 2.64 14.29 0.96
CA PHE A 21 2.37 12.86 0.77
C PHE A 21 2.94 12.03 1.93
N ASN A 22 2.48 10.81 2.06
CA ASN A 22 3.07 9.84 2.96
C ASN A 22 3.09 8.44 2.34
N THR A 23 3.98 7.62 2.82
CA THR A 23 4.20 6.25 2.36
C THR A 23 4.46 5.32 3.54
N CYS A 24 4.07 4.07 3.43
CA CYS A 24 4.49 3.03 4.37
C CYS A 24 4.61 1.68 3.66
N THR A 25 5.57 0.89 4.06
CA THR A 25 5.71 -0.47 3.56
C THR A 25 4.63 -1.35 4.15
N ILE A 26 3.93 -2.07 3.29
CA ILE A 26 2.90 -3.05 3.63
C ILE A 26 3.35 -4.44 3.21
N SER A 27 2.93 -5.46 3.95
CA SER A 27 3.20 -6.87 3.65
C SER A 27 1.93 -7.65 3.32
N TRP A 28 0.77 -7.07 3.56
CA TRP A 28 -0.52 -7.71 3.37
C TRP A 28 -1.30 -7.05 2.25
N GLY A 29 -1.75 -7.87 1.32
CA GLY A 29 -2.53 -7.43 0.18
C GLY A 29 -2.76 -8.54 -0.81
N SER A 30 -3.57 -8.26 -1.82
CA SER A 30 -3.86 -9.18 -2.89
C SER A 30 -4.21 -8.45 -4.18
N LEU A 31 -4.01 -9.13 -5.30
CA LEU A 31 -4.46 -8.71 -6.62
C LEU A 31 -5.64 -9.56 -7.05
N GLY A 32 -6.58 -8.97 -7.74
CA GLY A 32 -7.75 -9.68 -8.22
C GLY A 32 -8.61 -8.84 -9.14
N SER A 33 -9.87 -9.23 -9.25
CA SER A 33 -10.87 -8.48 -10.02
C SER A 33 -12.23 -8.54 -9.34
N ILE A 34 -12.99 -7.46 -9.42
CA ILE A 34 -14.32 -7.33 -8.81
C ILE A 34 -15.14 -6.26 -9.54
N TRP A 35 -16.43 -6.21 -9.27
CA TRP A 35 -17.38 -5.21 -9.79
C TRP A 35 -17.41 -5.10 -11.30
N GLY A 36 -17.91 -6.11 -11.93
CA GLY A 36 -18.18 -6.18 -13.35
C GLY A 36 -18.62 -7.56 -13.77
N ASN A 37 -19.38 -7.63 -14.86
CA ASN A 37 -19.74 -8.90 -15.47
C ASN A 37 -18.53 -9.56 -16.13
N ALA A 38 -18.66 -10.83 -16.51
CA ALA A 38 -17.60 -11.58 -17.17
C ALA A 38 -16.88 -10.80 -18.27
N GLY A 39 -15.57 -10.68 -18.16
CA GLY A 39 -14.73 -9.92 -19.09
C GLY A 39 -14.71 -8.40 -18.89
N LYS A 40 -15.47 -7.87 -17.92
CA LYS A 40 -15.53 -6.41 -17.61
C LYS A 40 -15.25 -6.10 -16.14
N ALA A 41 -14.87 -7.09 -15.35
CA ALA A 41 -14.52 -6.87 -13.96
C ALA A 41 -13.30 -5.94 -13.86
N LYS A 42 -13.32 -5.04 -12.87
CA LYS A 42 -12.23 -4.11 -12.63
C LYS A 42 -11.01 -4.84 -12.05
N PRO A 43 -9.81 -4.64 -12.60
CA PRO A 43 -8.60 -5.13 -11.96
C PRO A 43 -8.36 -4.32 -10.68
N ILE A 44 -8.14 -5.00 -9.58
CA ILE A 44 -8.00 -4.35 -8.28
C ILE A 44 -6.75 -4.80 -7.53
N VAL A 45 -6.30 -3.94 -6.63
CA VAL A 45 -5.43 -4.28 -5.51
C VAL A 45 -6.19 -4.06 -4.22
N THR A 46 -6.11 -5.03 -3.31
CA THR A 46 -6.59 -4.89 -1.93
C THR A 46 -5.39 -4.75 -1.02
N ILE A 47 -5.37 -3.73 -0.18
CA ILE A 47 -4.30 -3.48 0.80
C ILE A 47 -4.89 -3.29 2.20
N TYR A 48 -4.10 -3.62 3.21
CA TYR A 48 -4.47 -3.53 4.62
C TYR A 48 -3.52 -2.58 5.34
N ILE A 49 -4.07 -1.49 5.88
CA ILE A 49 -3.29 -0.44 6.56
C ILE A 49 -3.83 -0.26 7.97
N HIS A 50 -2.97 -0.41 8.97
CA HIS A 50 -3.37 -0.18 10.36
C HIS A 50 -3.72 1.30 10.61
N LEU A 51 -4.71 1.54 11.46
CA LEU A 51 -5.19 2.89 11.80
C LEU A 51 -4.09 3.81 12.33
N THR A 52 -3.10 3.26 13.02
CA THR A 52 -1.99 4.04 13.58
C THR A 52 -0.98 4.51 12.54
N ARG A 53 -1.01 3.95 11.32
CA ARG A 53 -0.13 4.39 10.23
C ARG A 53 -0.59 5.73 9.68
N TYR A 54 0.32 6.69 9.63
CA TYR A 54 0.03 8.02 9.07
C TYR A 54 -0.46 7.94 7.61
N THR A 55 0.02 6.99 6.84
CA THR A 55 -0.43 6.72 5.47
C THR A 55 -1.93 6.41 5.38
N ASN A 56 -2.53 5.83 6.44
CA ASN A 56 -3.97 5.59 6.48
C ASN A 56 -4.78 6.88 6.28
N GLU A 57 -4.37 7.99 6.90
CA GLU A 57 -5.03 9.28 6.75
C GLU A 57 -4.94 9.79 5.29
N PHE A 58 -3.78 9.61 4.65
CA PHE A 58 -3.58 10.00 3.25
C PHE A 58 -4.42 9.15 2.29
N LEU A 59 -4.53 7.86 2.54
CA LEU A 59 -5.37 6.96 1.74
C LEU A 59 -6.86 7.29 1.87
N ARG A 60 -7.31 7.74 3.03
CA ARG A 60 -8.70 8.17 3.23
C ARG A 60 -9.01 9.52 2.62
N SER A 61 -8.06 10.43 2.57
CA SER A 61 -8.24 11.81 2.08
C SER A 61 -7.89 12.00 0.60
N ASN A 62 -7.26 11.03 -0.04
CA ASN A 62 -6.88 11.09 -1.45
C ASN A 62 -7.58 9.99 -2.25
N GLU A 63 -8.05 10.31 -3.44
CA GLU A 63 -8.68 9.34 -4.34
C GLU A 63 -7.66 8.39 -4.97
N LEU A 64 -6.46 8.91 -5.26
CA LEU A 64 -5.39 8.16 -5.92
C LEU A 64 -4.31 7.73 -4.94
N PHE A 65 -3.74 6.57 -5.18
CA PHE A 65 -2.58 6.06 -4.47
C PHE A 65 -1.76 5.14 -5.37
N THR A 66 -0.55 4.83 -4.93
CA THR A 66 0.30 3.85 -5.61
C THR A 66 0.68 2.70 -4.69
N VAL A 67 0.91 1.54 -5.30
CA VAL A 67 1.63 0.42 -4.67
C VAL A 67 2.85 0.16 -5.54
N SER A 68 4.03 0.24 -4.94
CA SER A 68 5.31 0.22 -5.66
C SER A 68 6.13 -0.99 -5.26
N PHE A 69 6.74 -1.66 -6.24
CA PHE A 69 7.61 -2.81 -6.05
C PHE A 69 9.04 -2.44 -6.40
N PHE A 70 9.99 -2.94 -5.63
CA PHE A 70 11.40 -2.56 -5.72
C PHE A 70 12.30 -3.79 -5.85
N PRO A 71 13.49 -3.64 -6.45
CA PRO A 71 14.51 -4.66 -6.41
C PRO A 71 15.06 -4.84 -4.97
N GLU A 72 15.66 -5.99 -4.72
CA GLU A 72 16.14 -6.42 -3.38
C GLU A 72 17.12 -5.42 -2.74
N GLU A 73 17.89 -4.68 -3.53
CA GLU A 73 18.85 -3.69 -3.05
C GLU A 73 18.21 -2.57 -2.21
N HIS A 74 16.92 -2.29 -2.41
CA HIS A 74 16.15 -1.30 -1.64
C HIS A 74 15.48 -1.86 -0.38
N ARG A 75 15.74 -3.09 -0.02
CA ARG A 75 15.11 -3.73 1.16
C ARG A 75 15.30 -2.94 2.46
N LYS A 76 16.47 -2.31 2.64
CA LYS A 76 16.74 -1.46 3.81
C LYS A 76 15.88 -0.20 3.79
N ASP A 77 15.68 0.41 2.63
CA ASP A 77 14.81 1.58 2.46
C ASP A 77 13.35 1.23 2.81
N LEU A 78 12.87 0.09 2.31
CA LEU A 78 11.51 -0.38 2.62
C LEU A 78 11.32 -0.65 4.12
N ALA A 79 12.34 -1.15 4.81
CA ALA A 79 12.30 -1.34 6.26
C ALA A 79 12.18 -0.01 7.01
N ILE A 80 12.88 1.04 6.57
CA ILE A 80 12.78 2.40 7.12
C ILE A 80 11.35 2.94 6.93
N LEU A 81 10.81 2.86 5.72
CA LEU A 81 9.44 3.31 5.42
C LEU A 81 8.37 2.56 6.21
N GLY A 82 8.62 1.28 6.52
CA GLY A 82 7.71 0.45 7.31
C GLY A 82 7.81 0.70 8.83
N LYS A 83 8.97 1.11 9.33
CA LYS A 83 9.24 1.27 10.77
C LYS A 83 8.95 2.67 11.29
N LEU A 84 9.37 3.70 10.55
CA LEU A 84 9.25 5.10 10.99
C LEU A 84 7.87 5.67 10.66
N SER A 85 7.44 6.67 11.43
CA SER A 85 6.23 7.45 11.15
C SER A 85 6.57 8.77 10.48
N GLY A 86 5.82 9.10 9.42
CA GLY A 86 5.91 10.42 8.78
C GLY A 86 5.39 11.58 9.65
N ARG A 87 4.74 11.26 10.79
CA ARG A 87 4.39 12.29 11.79
C ARG A 87 5.60 12.77 12.57
N ASP A 88 6.59 11.91 12.75
CA ASP A 88 7.74 12.17 13.63
C ASP A 88 8.95 12.69 12.87
N CYS A 89 9.07 12.34 11.59
CA CYS A 89 10.22 12.73 10.77
C CYS A 89 9.93 12.58 9.26
N ASP A 90 10.76 13.25 8.46
CA ASP A 90 10.84 12.97 7.02
C ASP A 90 11.58 11.63 6.80
N LYS A 91 10.82 10.55 6.82
CA LYS A 91 11.39 9.21 6.67
C LYS A 91 11.88 8.91 5.25
N VAL A 92 11.32 9.57 4.23
CA VAL A 92 11.79 9.42 2.84
C VAL A 92 13.20 9.96 2.69
N ALA A 93 13.52 11.09 3.32
CA ALA A 93 14.87 11.66 3.35
C ALA A 93 15.92 10.76 4.02
N LYS A 94 15.49 9.76 4.79
CA LYS A 94 16.36 8.75 5.41
C LYS A 94 16.60 7.51 4.52
N THR A 95 16.05 7.50 3.33
CA THR A 95 16.20 6.44 2.32
C THR A 95 16.99 6.93 1.13
N SER A 96 17.38 6.01 0.25
CA SER A 96 17.95 6.33 -1.07
C SER A 96 16.87 6.57 -2.14
N LEU A 97 15.59 6.54 -1.77
CA LEU A 97 14.48 6.64 -2.70
C LEU A 97 14.19 8.09 -3.10
N THR A 98 13.88 8.30 -4.36
CA THR A 98 13.56 9.60 -4.95
C THR A 98 12.07 9.65 -5.29
N PRO A 99 11.29 10.53 -4.63
CA PRO A 99 9.88 10.71 -4.99
C PRO A 99 9.72 11.14 -6.44
N GLU A 100 8.73 10.58 -7.10
CA GLU A 100 8.32 10.91 -8.46
C GLU A 100 6.82 11.16 -8.50
N PHE A 101 6.44 12.32 -9.05
CA PHE A 101 5.05 12.74 -9.15
C PHE A 101 4.54 12.42 -10.55
N THR A 102 3.56 11.54 -10.64
CA THR A 102 3.03 11.05 -11.91
C THR A 102 1.55 10.70 -11.78
N ASP A 103 0.79 10.89 -12.85
CA ASP A 103 -0.62 10.49 -12.92
C ASP A 103 -1.48 11.02 -11.74
N GLY A 104 -1.14 12.19 -11.19
CA GLY A 104 -1.85 12.84 -10.08
C GLY A 104 -1.56 12.25 -8.70
N THR A 105 -0.53 11.41 -8.57
CA THR A 105 -0.12 10.78 -7.32
C THR A 105 1.41 10.68 -7.21
N VAL A 106 1.90 9.95 -6.24
CA VAL A 106 3.32 9.86 -5.89
C VAL A 106 3.81 8.42 -5.94
N THR A 107 4.97 8.21 -6.53
CA THR A 107 5.73 6.97 -6.47
C THR A 107 7.23 7.28 -6.27
N PHE A 108 8.11 6.35 -6.61
CA PHE A 108 9.55 6.52 -6.50
C PHE A 108 10.24 6.07 -7.79
N LYS A 109 11.30 6.78 -8.18
CA LYS A 109 12.06 6.50 -9.42
C LYS A 109 12.65 5.10 -9.44
N GLU A 110 13.06 4.60 -8.29
CA GLU A 110 13.73 3.32 -8.10
C GLU A 110 12.77 2.11 -8.14
N ALA A 111 11.46 2.36 -8.13
CA ALA A 111 10.48 1.28 -8.26
C ALA A 111 10.53 0.64 -9.65
N THR A 112 10.57 -0.68 -9.72
CA THR A 112 10.54 -1.44 -10.97
C THR A 112 9.13 -1.58 -11.53
N THR A 113 8.17 -1.79 -10.65
CA THR A 113 6.75 -1.88 -11.04
C THR A 113 5.93 -1.01 -10.11
N VAL A 114 5.04 -0.20 -10.67
CA VAL A 114 4.13 0.67 -9.91
C VAL A 114 2.70 0.43 -10.36
N LEU A 115 1.83 0.16 -9.42
CA LEU A 115 0.38 0.15 -9.63
C LEU A 115 -0.16 1.54 -9.27
N VAL A 116 -0.67 2.26 -10.25
CA VAL A 116 -1.38 3.53 -10.04
C VAL A 116 -2.87 3.20 -9.86
N CYS A 117 -3.41 3.51 -8.69
CA CYS A 117 -4.71 3.04 -8.27
C CYS A 117 -5.66 4.18 -7.91
N ARG A 118 -6.94 3.97 -8.19
CA ARG A 118 -8.04 4.80 -7.71
C ARG A 118 -8.80 4.07 -6.61
N ARG A 119 -8.92 4.66 -5.44
CA ARG A 119 -9.63 4.06 -4.31
C ARG A 119 -11.13 3.92 -4.65
N LEU A 120 -11.63 2.69 -4.58
CA LEU A 120 -13.04 2.37 -4.81
C LEU A 120 -13.77 2.05 -3.51
N TYR A 121 -13.07 1.53 -2.52
CA TYR A 121 -13.65 1.11 -1.26
C TYR A 121 -12.70 1.30 -0.10
N HIS A 122 -13.23 1.69 1.05
CA HIS A 122 -12.54 1.74 2.32
C HIS A 122 -13.50 1.34 3.43
N ALA A 123 -13.05 0.45 4.32
CA ALA A 123 -13.77 0.12 5.54
C ALA A 123 -12.80 -0.40 6.62
N PRO A 124 -13.11 -0.23 7.90
CA PRO A 124 -12.43 -0.93 8.96
C PRO A 124 -12.78 -2.42 8.90
N MET A 125 -11.82 -3.27 9.22
CA MET A 125 -12.10 -4.68 9.51
C MET A 125 -12.68 -4.79 10.92
N LEU A 126 -13.83 -5.43 11.05
CA LEU A 126 -14.49 -5.61 12.35
C LEU A 126 -13.96 -6.88 13.03
N LYS A 127 -13.42 -6.75 14.23
CA LYS A 127 -12.86 -7.88 14.99
C LYS A 127 -13.86 -9.00 15.23
N GLU A 128 -15.13 -8.66 15.42
CA GLU A 128 -16.20 -9.64 15.59
C GLU A 128 -16.41 -10.54 14.37
N ASN A 129 -15.95 -10.12 13.20
CA ASN A 129 -16.04 -10.89 11.95
C ASN A 129 -14.74 -11.61 11.60
N ILE A 130 -13.72 -11.50 12.44
CA ILE A 130 -12.44 -12.19 12.26
C ILE A 130 -12.42 -13.42 13.16
N ASP A 131 -11.78 -14.49 12.70
CA ASP A 131 -11.58 -15.69 13.50
C ASP A 131 -10.94 -15.34 14.85
N PRO A 132 -11.48 -15.84 15.98
CA PRO A 132 -10.99 -15.52 17.31
C PRO A 132 -9.52 -15.83 17.57
N GLU A 133 -8.98 -16.89 16.96
CA GLU A 133 -7.55 -17.22 17.10
C GLU A 133 -6.69 -16.14 16.45
N ILE A 134 -7.09 -15.66 15.27
CA ILE A 134 -6.40 -14.56 14.58
C ILE A 134 -6.49 -13.27 15.40
N VAL A 135 -7.65 -12.95 15.97
CA VAL A 135 -7.79 -11.77 16.84
C VAL A 135 -6.87 -11.86 18.04
N SER A 136 -6.80 -13.02 18.69
CA SER A 136 -5.94 -13.25 19.87
C SER A 136 -4.45 -13.14 19.52
N GLU A 137 -4.05 -13.61 18.35
CA GLU A 137 -2.64 -13.62 17.94
C GLU A 137 -2.18 -12.25 17.41
N ILE A 138 -2.99 -11.62 16.56
CA ILE A 138 -2.58 -10.42 15.78
C ILE A 138 -3.09 -9.13 16.41
N TYR A 139 -4.27 -9.14 17.02
CA TYR A 139 -4.95 -7.95 17.54
C TYR A 139 -5.35 -8.05 19.02
N PRO A 140 -4.50 -8.58 19.94
CA PRO A 140 -4.92 -8.77 21.33
C PRO A 140 -5.32 -7.46 22.01
N ASP A 141 -4.57 -6.38 21.77
CA ASP A 141 -4.74 -5.08 22.45
C ASP A 141 -4.84 -3.90 21.47
N ARG A 142 -5.21 -4.15 20.22
CA ARG A 142 -5.33 -3.11 19.20
C ARG A 142 -6.47 -3.36 18.24
N ASP A 143 -6.89 -2.33 17.52
CA ASP A 143 -7.85 -2.45 16.42
C ASP A 143 -7.28 -3.25 15.25
N ALA A 144 -8.18 -3.81 14.45
CA ALA A 144 -7.80 -4.44 13.20
C ALA A 144 -7.39 -3.38 12.15
N HIS A 145 -6.78 -3.86 11.06
CA HIS A 145 -6.42 -3.00 9.93
C HIS A 145 -7.68 -2.47 9.22
N ASP A 146 -7.53 -1.32 8.58
CA ASP A 146 -8.46 -0.90 7.54
C ASP A 146 -8.16 -1.63 6.23
N ILE A 147 -9.21 -1.92 5.48
CA ILE A 147 -9.15 -2.45 4.13
C ILE A 147 -9.35 -1.32 3.12
N PHE A 148 -8.50 -1.27 2.10
CA PHE A 148 -8.65 -0.38 0.96
C PHE A 148 -8.64 -1.21 -0.32
N ILE A 149 -9.61 -0.97 -1.20
CA ILE A 149 -9.66 -1.59 -2.52
C ILE A 149 -9.49 -0.49 -3.55
N GLY A 150 -8.47 -0.61 -4.39
CA GLY A 150 -8.18 0.31 -5.49
C GLY A 150 -8.29 -0.36 -6.84
N GLU A 151 -8.95 0.32 -7.79
CA GLU A 151 -8.88 -0.06 -9.20
C GLU A 151 -7.50 0.27 -9.74
N ILE A 152 -6.85 -0.69 -10.38
CA ILE A 152 -5.57 -0.48 -11.05
C ILE A 152 -5.84 0.25 -12.37
N MET A 153 -5.53 1.54 -12.40
CA MET A 153 -5.75 2.40 -13.56
C MET A 153 -4.61 2.32 -14.57
N LYS A 154 -3.39 2.09 -14.07
CA LYS A 154 -2.17 2.03 -14.87
C LYS A 154 -1.12 1.19 -14.16
N ILE A 155 -0.34 0.46 -14.92
CA ILE A 155 0.85 -0.25 -14.47
C ILE A 155 2.05 0.41 -15.15
N ILE A 156 3.00 0.89 -14.36
CA ILE A 156 4.29 1.39 -14.82
C ILE A 156 5.29 0.26 -14.61
N ASP A 157 5.86 -0.24 -15.67
CA ASP A 157 6.89 -1.29 -15.66
C ASP A 157 8.19 -0.72 -16.22
N ARG A 158 9.24 -0.76 -15.42
CA ARG A 158 10.56 -0.17 -15.72
C ARG A 158 11.64 -1.24 -15.82
N LYS A 159 11.32 -2.34 -16.47
CA LYS A 159 12.30 -3.39 -16.76
C LYS A 159 13.36 -2.92 -17.74
#